data_40e91a57322b5ffc7cedf186715a39b0
#
_entry.id   40e91a57322b5ffc7cedf186715a39b0
#
_cell.length_a   1.000
_cell.length_b   1.000
_cell.length_c   1.000
_cell.angle_alpha   90.00
_cell.angle_beta   90.00
_cell.angle_gamma   90.00
#
_symmetry.space_group_name_H-M   'P 1'
#
loop_
_entity.id
_entity.type
_entity.pdbx_description
1 polymer ?
#
loop_
_entity_poly.entity_id
_entity_poly.type
_entity_poly.pdbx_seq_one_letter_code
_entity_poly.pdbx_strand_id
1 'polypeptide(L)'
;MTLSACGYASSGDPMHNDALRQAAAQNDVARIEQLLPKTAQIDARDSSGSTALMIATRANNIQAAQALIQAGADVNAKDNIQDSPYLYAGARGHLEILKMTLQHGADLKSTNRYGGTALIPAAERGHVETVKTLIAAGVKIDHVNNLGWTALLEAIMLGNGDKQYQQIVDLLIQAGANVNLADREGVTPLAHAQARGYKTIENALLAAGAK
;
A
#
# COMPACT_ATOMS: atom_id res chain seq x y z
N MET A 1 15.18 -25.82 48.70
CA MET A 1 15.34 -26.16 47.27
C MET A 1 14.15 -25.58 46.53
N THR A 2 14.32 -24.41 45.96
CA THR A 2 13.28 -23.74 45.17
C THR A 2 13.52 -24.08 43.70
N LEU A 3 12.62 -24.87 43.13
CA LEU A 3 12.58 -25.17 41.70
C LEU A 3 12.15 -23.92 40.96
N SER A 4 13.10 -23.30 40.26
CA SER A 4 12.86 -22.22 39.31
C SER A 4 12.19 -22.86 38.08
N ALA A 5 10.90 -22.58 37.88
CA ALA A 5 10.21 -22.90 36.62
C ALA A 5 10.70 -21.96 35.53
N CYS A 6 11.62 -22.43 34.68
CA CYS A 6 11.90 -21.78 33.40
C CYS A 6 10.62 -21.84 32.58
N GLY A 7 9.96 -20.68 32.46
CA GLY A 7 8.87 -20.51 31.49
C GLY A 7 9.40 -20.68 30.08
N TYR A 8 9.10 -21.80 29.46
CA TYR A 8 9.20 -21.92 28.00
C TYR A 8 8.17 -20.93 27.41
N ALA A 9 8.67 -19.87 26.79
CA ALA A 9 7.85 -19.11 25.88
C ALA A 9 7.35 -20.11 24.81
N SER A 10 6.06 -20.41 24.81
CA SER A 10 5.46 -21.31 23.81
C SER A 10 5.63 -20.66 22.46
N SER A 11 6.53 -21.19 21.64
CA SER A 11 6.49 -20.97 20.20
C SER A 11 5.10 -21.41 19.75
N GLY A 12 4.25 -20.45 19.30
CA GLY A 12 2.88 -20.74 18.90
C GLY A 12 2.84 -21.96 18.00
N ASP A 13 1.85 -22.84 18.23
CA ASP A 13 1.70 -24.07 17.49
C ASP A 13 1.68 -23.77 15.97
N PRO A 14 2.64 -24.29 15.18
CA PRO A 14 2.69 -24.07 13.73
C PRO A 14 1.37 -24.39 13.03
N MET A 15 0.63 -25.40 13.51
CA MET A 15 -0.68 -25.78 12.96
C MET A 15 -1.74 -24.68 13.16
N HIS A 16 -1.71 -23.95 14.28
CA HIS A 16 -2.64 -22.83 14.49
C HIS A 16 -2.31 -21.63 13.59
N ASN A 17 -1.03 -21.37 13.34
CA ASN A 17 -0.61 -20.29 12.45
C ASN A 17 -1.01 -20.58 10.98
N ASP A 18 -0.87 -21.84 10.53
CA ASP A 18 -1.33 -22.25 9.19
C ASP A 18 -2.85 -22.18 9.06
N ALA A 19 -3.58 -22.64 10.08
CA ALA A 19 -5.03 -22.56 10.12
C ALA A 19 -5.52 -21.10 10.08
N LEU A 20 -4.83 -20.17 10.77
CA LEU A 20 -5.15 -18.74 10.73
C LEU A 20 -4.96 -18.16 9.33
N ARG A 21 -3.85 -18.49 8.63
CA ARG A 21 -3.61 -18.07 7.25
C ARG A 21 -4.67 -18.62 6.28
N GLN A 22 -5.07 -19.88 6.44
CA GLN A 22 -6.14 -20.49 5.64
C GLN A 22 -7.49 -19.80 5.86
N ALA A 23 -7.86 -19.54 7.12
CA ALA A 23 -9.08 -18.80 7.44
C ALA A 23 -9.07 -17.40 6.86
N ALA A 24 -7.92 -16.70 6.90
CA ALA A 24 -7.72 -15.39 6.28
C ALA A 24 -7.89 -15.44 4.75
N ALA A 25 -7.36 -16.47 4.10
CA ALA A 25 -7.50 -16.68 2.65
C ALA A 25 -8.96 -16.94 2.22
N GLN A 26 -9.75 -17.57 3.09
CA GLN A 26 -11.14 -17.94 2.84
C GLN A 26 -12.16 -16.89 3.32
N ASN A 27 -11.69 -15.78 3.93
CA ASN A 27 -12.54 -14.78 4.60
C ASN A 27 -13.44 -15.39 5.70
N ASP A 28 -12.96 -16.46 6.36
CA ASP A 28 -13.69 -17.14 7.42
C ASP A 28 -13.43 -16.46 8.78
N VAL A 29 -14.21 -15.40 9.04
CA VAL A 29 -14.09 -14.58 10.25
C VAL A 29 -14.34 -15.40 11.50
N ALA A 30 -15.35 -16.28 11.50
CA ALA A 30 -15.67 -17.11 12.67
C ALA A 30 -14.48 -18.01 13.04
N ARG A 31 -13.81 -18.57 12.04
CA ARG A 31 -12.62 -19.39 12.25
C ARG A 31 -11.44 -18.56 12.75
N ILE A 32 -11.25 -17.35 12.21
CA ILE A 32 -10.22 -16.39 12.69
C ILE A 32 -10.44 -16.12 14.18
N GLU A 33 -11.64 -15.72 14.59
CA GLU A 33 -11.98 -15.42 15.98
C GLU A 33 -11.76 -16.60 16.92
N GLN A 34 -12.03 -17.83 16.48
CA GLN A 34 -11.74 -19.06 17.24
C GLN A 34 -10.25 -19.35 17.42
N LEU A 35 -9.43 -18.94 16.45
CA LEU A 35 -7.99 -19.22 16.42
C LEU A 35 -7.17 -18.15 17.15
N LEU A 36 -7.58 -16.88 17.09
CA LEU A 36 -6.85 -15.75 17.68
C LEU A 36 -6.44 -15.96 19.14
N PRO A 37 -7.32 -16.44 20.06
CA PRO A 37 -6.93 -16.67 21.46
C PRO A 37 -5.89 -17.77 21.66
N LYS A 38 -5.73 -18.64 20.65
CA LYS A 38 -4.81 -19.79 20.67
C LYS A 38 -3.52 -19.53 19.89
N THR A 39 -3.48 -18.41 19.18
CA THR A 39 -2.35 -18.03 18.32
C THR A 39 -1.39 -17.16 19.11
N ALA A 40 -0.21 -17.70 19.43
CA ALA A 40 0.81 -16.96 20.16
C ALA A 40 1.49 -15.88 19.28
N GLN A 41 1.40 -15.99 17.95
CA GLN A 41 2.06 -15.10 17.01
C GLN A 41 1.11 -14.78 15.83
N ILE A 42 0.33 -13.71 15.97
CA ILE A 42 -0.63 -13.27 14.94
C ILE A 42 0.07 -12.95 13.62
N ASP A 43 1.32 -12.48 13.67
CA ASP A 43 2.16 -12.15 12.53
C ASP A 43 3.13 -13.27 12.11
N ALA A 44 2.81 -14.52 12.48
CA ALA A 44 3.56 -15.68 12.00
C ALA A 44 3.57 -15.72 10.47
N ARG A 45 4.77 -15.91 9.91
CA ARG A 45 5.03 -15.84 8.46
C ARG A 45 5.02 -17.24 7.83
N ASP A 46 4.53 -17.35 6.60
CA ASP A 46 4.73 -18.52 5.75
C ASP A 46 6.10 -18.48 5.05
N SER A 47 6.35 -19.44 4.16
CA SER A 47 7.59 -19.51 3.37
C SER A 47 7.80 -18.32 2.44
N SER A 48 6.75 -17.60 2.06
CA SER A 48 6.81 -16.35 1.28
C SER A 48 7.02 -15.10 2.14
N GLY A 49 7.10 -15.25 3.47
CA GLY A 49 7.13 -14.16 4.43
C GLY A 49 5.77 -13.52 4.69
N SER A 50 4.68 -14.10 4.17
CA SER A 50 3.33 -13.53 4.30
C SER A 50 2.70 -13.87 5.65
N THR A 51 2.13 -12.86 6.31
CA THR A 51 1.27 -13.01 7.49
C THR A 51 -0.18 -13.32 7.08
N ALA A 52 -1.02 -13.74 8.03
CA ALA A 52 -2.46 -13.92 7.79
C ALA A 52 -3.10 -12.63 7.27
N LEU A 53 -2.73 -11.44 7.80
CA LEU A 53 -3.21 -10.16 7.32
C LEU A 53 -2.76 -9.87 5.89
N MET A 54 -1.51 -10.20 5.52
CA MET A 54 -1.03 -10.03 4.14
C MET A 54 -1.83 -10.90 3.16
N ILE A 55 -2.14 -12.14 3.54
CA ILE A 55 -2.96 -13.07 2.74
C ILE A 55 -4.39 -12.52 2.55
N ALA A 56 -5.04 -12.10 3.65
CA ALA A 56 -6.38 -11.46 3.58
C ALA A 56 -6.36 -10.22 2.67
N THR A 57 -5.31 -9.38 2.79
CA THR A 57 -5.17 -8.17 1.97
C THR A 57 -5.01 -8.50 0.50
N ARG A 58 -4.20 -9.50 0.14
CA ARG A 58 -4.02 -9.92 -1.26
C ARG A 58 -5.32 -10.40 -1.91
N ALA A 59 -6.14 -11.11 -1.14
CA ALA A 59 -7.43 -11.60 -1.58
C ALA A 59 -8.54 -10.53 -1.53
N ASN A 60 -8.26 -9.33 -1.00
CA ASN A 60 -9.24 -8.29 -0.69
C ASN A 60 -10.37 -8.78 0.24
N ASN A 61 -10.03 -9.66 1.18
CA ASN A 61 -10.95 -10.22 2.18
C ASN A 61 -11.12 -9.22 3.34
N ILE A 62 -12.03 -8.26 3.14
CA ILE A 62 -12.19 -7.08 4.01
C ILE A 62 -12.49 -7.48 5.45
N GLN A 63 -13.42 -8.42 5.67
CA GLN A 63 -13.83 -8.83 7.01
C GLN A 63 -12.72 -9.58 7.76
N ALA A 64 -12.00 -10.47 7.05
CA ALA A 64 -10.84 -11.16 7.61
C ALA A 64 -9.71 -10.17 7.97
N ALA A 65 -9.41 -9.21 7.08
CA ALA A 65 -8.43 -8.17 7.34
C ALA A 65 -8.84 -7.32 8.56
N GLN A 66 -10.11 -6.96 8.67
CA GLN A 66 -10.64 -6.20 9.82
C GLN A 66 -10.44 -6.96 11.14
N ALA A 67 -10.84 -8.24 11.20
CA ALA A 67 -10.69 -9.06 12.41
C ALA A 67 -9.22 -9.18 12.83
N LEU A 68 -8.32 -9.39 11.87
CA LEU A 68 -6.88 -9.50 12.13
C LEU A 68 -6.28 -8.16 12.60
N ILE A 69 -6.63 -7.04 11.97
CA ILE A 69 -6.15 -5.70 12.35
C ILE A 69 -6.65 -5.34 13.75
N GLN A 70 -7.93 -5.59 14.07
CA GLN A 70 -8.49 -5.36 15.39
C GLN A 70 -7.84 -6.22 16.49
N ALA A 71 -7.36 -7.40 16.10
CA ALA A 71 -6.59 -8.28 16.99
C ALA A 71 -5.11 -7.89 17.12
N GLY A 72 -4.68 -6.81 16.48
CA GLY A 72 -3.33 -6.26 16.60
C GLY A 72 -2.32 -6.79 15.58
N ALA A 73 -2.76 -7.35 14.45
CA ALA A 73 -1.85 -7.73 13.36
C ALA A 73 -1.09 -6.51 12.81
N ASP A 74 0.21 -6.68 12.53
CA ASP A 74 1.07 -5.62 12.05
C ASP A 74 0.77 -5.28 10.57
N VAL A 75 0.18 -4.11 10.35
CA VAL A 75 -0.15 -3.57 9.02
C VAL A 75 1.09 -3.23 8.16
N ASN A 76 2.27 -3.17 8.80
CA ASN A 76 3.56 -2.84 8.18
C ASN A 76 4.44 -4.09 7.96
N ALA A 77 4.01 -5.28 8.38
CA ALA A 77 4.78 -6.50 8.23
C ALA A 77 5.06 -6.81 6.75
N LYS A 78 6.32 -6.64 6.34
CA LYS A 78 6.74 -6.88 4.95
C LYS A 78 6.97 -8.36 4.69
N ASP A 79 6.53 -8.85 3.55
CA ASP A 79 6.85 -10.17 3.03
C ASP A 79 8.22 -10.21 2.33
N ASN A 80 8.58 -11.36 1.75
CA ASN A 80 9.88 -11.57 1.11
C ASN A 80 10.09 -10.68 -0.14
N ILE A 81 9.02 -10.14 -0.72
CA ILE A 81 9.09 -9.20 -1.85
C ILE A 81 8.89 -7.74 -1.44
N GLN A 82 9.02 -7.45 -0.14
CA GLN A 82 8.94 -6.11 0.44
C GLN A 82 7.57 -5.44 0.33
N ASP A 83 6.50 -6.20 0.14
CA ASP A 83 5.12 -5.71 0.23
C ASP A 83 4.60 -5.91 1.66
N SER A 84 3.92 -4.90 2.21
CA SER A 84 3.15 -4.98 3.45
C SER A 84 1.65 -4.88 3.16
N PRO A 85 0.76 -5.24 4.11
CA PRO A 85 -0.68 -5.02 3.95
C PRO A 85 -1.01 -3.59 3.54
N TYR A 86 -0.40 -2.57 4.17
CA TYR A 86 -0.55 -1.17 3.82
C TYR A 86 -0.12 -0.88 2.37
N LEU A 87 1.11 -1.24 2.01
CA LEU A 87 1.65 -0.97 0.66
C LEU A 87 0.83 -1.67 -0.43
N TYR A 88 0.46 -2.94 -0.18
CA TYR A 88 -0.29 -3.73 -1.15
C TYR A 88 -1.73 -3.21 -1.32
N ALA A 89 -2.41 -2.85 -0.22
CA ALA A 89 -3.74 -2.27 -0.28
C ALA A 89 -3.76 -0.97 -1.09
N GLY A 90 -2.77 -0.09 -0.87
CA GLY A 90 -2.59 1.12 -1.67
C GLY A 90 -2.33 0.82 -3.15
N ALA A 91 -1.39 -0.08 -3.44
CA ALA A 91 -1.02 -0.42 -4.81
C ALA A 91 -2.15 -1.09 -5.61
N ARG A 92 -3.09 -1.79 -4.95
CA ARG A 92 -4.20 -2.51 -5.59
C ARG A 92 -5.54 -1.79 -5.52
N GLY A 93 -5.59 -0.64 -4.86
CA GLY A 93 -6.85 0.09 -4.69
C GLY A 93 -7.83 -0.60 -3.75
N HIS A 94 -7.35 -1.43 -2.81
CA HIS A 94 -8.17 -2.09 -1.80
C HIS A 94 -8.54 -1.08 -0.71
N LEU A 95 -9.43 -0.14 -1.07
CA LEU A 95 -9.67 1.10 -0.35
C LEU A 95 -10.06 0.88 1.11
N GLU A 96 -10.94 -0.09 1.39
CA GLU A 96 -11.40 -0.33 2.77
C GLU A 96 -10.27 -0.89 3.65
N ILE A 97 -9.46 -1.81 3.11
CA ILE A 97 -8.29 -2.33 3.83
C ILE A 97 -7.25 -1.22 4.02
N LEU A 98 -7.01 -0.38 2.99
CA LEU A 98 -6.11 0.76 3.11
C LEU A 98 -6.53 1.70 4.25
N LYS A 99 -7.82 2.08 4.32
CA LYS A 99 -8.34 2.94 5.40
C LYS A 99 -8.07 2.32 6.78
N MET A 100 -8.32 1.01 6.93
CA MET A 100 -8.05 0.31 8.18
C MET A 100 -6.55 0.31 8.54
N THR A 101 -5.66 0.06 7.57
CA THR A 101 -4.21 0.11 7.83
C THR A 101 -3.75 1.49 8.25
N LEU A 102 -4.27 2.55 7.62
CA LEU A 102 -3.97 3.95 7.99
C LEU A 102 -4.42 4.28 9.41
N GLN A 103 -5.58 3.80 9.83
CA GLN A 103 -6.10 3.99 11.19
C GLN A 103 -5.30 3.21 12.26
N HIS A 104 -4.56 2.18 11.86
CA HIS A 104 -3.80 1.30 12.77
C HIS A 104 -2.28 1.42 12.58
N GLY A 105 -1.80 2.63 12.27
CA GLY A 105 -0.37 2.95 12.33
C GLY A 105 0.44 2.53 11.10
N ALA A 106 -0.15 2.61 9.91
CA ALA A 106 0.63 2.43 8.68
C ALA A 106 1.80 3.41 8.60
N ASP A 107 3.00 2.91 8.29
CA ASP A 107 4.17 3.73 8.05
C ASP A 107 4.12 4.36 6.65
N LEU A 108 3.74 5.63 6.59
CA LEU A 108 3.58 6.39 5.35
C LEU A 108 4.90 6.59 4.58
N LYS A 109 6.05 6.37 5.23
CA LYS A 109 7.39 6.45 4.61
C LYS A 109 7.85 5.10 4.07
N SER A 110 7.15 4.02 4.41
CA SER A 110 7.46 2.68 3.94
C SER A 110 7.42 2.62 2.41
N THR A 111 8.34 1.85 1.82
CA THR A 111 8.45 1.68 0.38
C THR A 111 8.40 0.22 -0.02
N ASN A 112 7.91 -0.08 -1.20
CA ASN A 112 7.96 -1.40 -1.83
C ASN A 112 9.36 -1.70 -2.40
N ARG A 113 9.54 -2.88 -3.03
CA ARG A 113 10.81 -3.29 -3.66
C ARG A 113 11.34 -2.34 -4.75
N TYR A 114 10.49 -1.48 -5.30
CA TYR A 114 10.88 -0.47 -6.30
C TYR A 114 11.17 0.89 -5.67
N GLY A 115 11.21 0.98 -4.35
CA GLY A 115 11.43 2.23 -3.62
C GLY A 115 10.23 3.18 -3.66
N GLY A 116 9.07 2.74 -4.13
CA GLY A 116 7.85 3.55 -4.20
C GLY A 116 7.03 3.46 -2.92
N THR A 117 6.52 4.60 -2.42
CA THR A 117 5.48 4.63 -1.39
C THR A 117 4.15 4.11 -1.97
N ALA A 118 3.14 3.88 -1.13
CA ALA A 118 1.83 3.42 -1.59
C ALA A 118 1.16 4.33 -2.64
N LEU A 119 1.50 5.63 -2.64
CA LEU A 119 0.94 6.63 -3.55
C LEU A 119 1.36 6.40 -5.01
N ILE A 120 2.61 6.00 -5.24
CA ILE A 120 3.16 5.83 -6.60
C ILE A 120 2.39 4.76 -7.39
N PRO A 121 2.30 3.48 -6.94
CA PRO A 121 1.55 2.47 -7.68
C PRO A 121 0.04 2.70 -7.68
N ALA A 122 -0.52 3.46 -6.71
CA ALA A 122 -1.92 3.86 -6.75
C ALA A 122 -2.19 4.84 -7.91
N ALA A 123 -1.28 5.78 -8.15
CA ALA A 123 -1.34 6.72 -9.26
C ALA A 123 -1.11 6.01 -10.61
N GLU A 124 -0.11 5.13 -10.69
CA GLU A 124 0.17 4.26 -11.85
C GLU A 124 -1.09 3.52 -12.34
N ARG A 125 -1.86 2.96 -11.40
CA ARG A 125 -3.00 2.09 -11.72
C ARG A 125 -4.36 2.81 -11.79
N GLY A 126 -4.36 4.12 -11.68
CA GLY A 126 -5.59 4.89 -11.82
C GLY A 126 -6.55 4.79 -10.63
N HIS A 127 -6.07 4.46 -9.43
CA HIS A 127 -6.91 4.31 -8.24
C HIS A 127 -7.23 5.65 -7.57
N VAL A 128 -8.13 6.45 -8.17
CA VAL A 128 -8.43 7.83 -7.78
C VAL A 128 -8.75 7.98 -6.28
N GLU A 129 -9.68 7.19 -5.73
CA GLU A 129 -10.06 7.29 -4.31
C GLU A 129 -8.92 6.86 -3.36
N THR A 130 -8.09 5.94 -3.80
CA THR A 130 -6.89 5.53 -3.06
C THR A 130 -5.86 6.65 -3.03
N VAL A 131 -5.58 7.29 -4.17
CA VAL A 131 -4.71 8.47 -4.27
C VAL A 131 -5.20 9.57 -3.35
N LYS A 132 -6.49 9.92 -3.42
CA LYS A 132 -7.11 10.92 -2.54
C LYS A 132 -6.95 10.58 -1.06
N THR A 133 -7.16 9.33 -0.69
CA THR A 133 -7.02 8.85 0.70
C THR A 133 -5.57 8.94 1.18
N LEU A 134 -4.60 8.56 0.35
CA LEU A 134 -3.17 8.62 0.68
C LEU A 134 -2.67 10.07 0.80
N ILE A 135 -3.12 10.97 -0.06
CA ILE A 135 -2.85 12.41 0.03
C ILE A 135 -3.38 12.97 1.36
N ALA A 136 -4.64 12.67 1.69
CA ALA A 136 -5.26 13.11 2.94
C ALA A 136 -4.55 12.55 4.19
N ALA A 137 -3.96 11.36 4.10
CA ALA A 137 -3.15 10.76 5.15
C ALA A 137 -1.77 11.41 5.32
N GLY A 138 -1.33 12.25 4.37
CA GLY A 138 -0.04 12.96 4.44
C GLY A 138 1.15 12.17 3.87
N VAL A 139 0.92 11.24 2.94
CA VAL A 139 2.02 10.59 2.22
C VAL A 139 2.80 11.64 1.42
N LYS A 140 4.14 11.54 1.42
CA LYS A 140 5.01 12.47 0.68
C LYS A 140 4.69 12.47 -0.81
N ILE A 141 4.19 13.59 -1.34
CA ILE A 141 3.70 13.72 -2.73
C ILE A 141 4.85 13.53 -3.73
N ASP A 142 5.96 14.23 -3.52
CA ASP A 142 7.14 14.20 -4.41
C ASP A 142 8.16 13.14 -3.99
N HIS A 143 7.70 12.00 -3.47
CA HIS A 143 8.60 10.87 -3.27
C HIS A 143 9.05 10.33 -4.63
N VAL A 144 10.34 10.08 -4.76
CA VAL A 144 10.96 9.55 -5.98
C VAL A 144 11.34 8.10 -5.77
N ASN A 145 10.87 7.21 -6.61
CA ASN A 145 11.18 5.78 -6.55
C ASN A 145 12.56 5.44 -7.18
N ASN A 146 12.92 4.15 -7.19
CA ASN A 146 14.19 3.69 -7.75
C ASN A 146 14.32 3.88 -9.26
N LEU A 147 13.23 4.15 -9.98
CA LEU A 147 13.23 4.48 -11.40
C LEU A 147 13.46 5.98 -11.66
N GLY A 148 13.42 6.80 -10.60
CA GLY A 148 13.50 8.26 -10.72
C GLY A 148 12.14 8.92 -10.94
N TRP A 149 11.03 8.24 -10.63
CA TRP A 149 9.68 8.72 -10.92
C TRP A 149 8.90 9.05 -9.66
N THR A 150 8.14 10.14 -9.73
CA THR A 150 7.13 10.53 -8.74
C THR A 150 5.77 9.91 -9.09
N ALA A 151 4.80 10.02 -8.19
CA ALA A 151 3.41 9.63 -8.48
C ALA A 151 2.83 10.39 -9.68
N LEU A 152 3.21 11.68 -9.85
CA LEU A 152 2.80 12.50 -11.00
C LEU A 152 3.37 11.94 -12.32
N LEU A 153 4.65 11.62 -12.35
CA LEU A 153 5.29 11.00 -13.52
C LEU A 153 4.68 9.64 -13.85
N GLU A 154 4.47 8.77 -12.84
CA GLU A 154 3.84 7.45 -13.04
C GLU A 154 2.43 7.57 -13.65
N ALA A 155 1.60 8.50 -13.14
CA ALA A 155 0.26 8.73 -13.69
C ALA A 155 0.28 9.17 -15.15
N ILE A 156 1.27 9.98 -15.56
CA ILE A 156 1.41 10.48 -16.92
C ILE A 156 2.02 9.41 -17.84
N MET A 157 3.08 8.74 -17.36
CA MET A 157 3.86 7.83 -18.19
C MET A 157 3.21 6.47 -18.41
N LEU A 158 2.56 5.94 -17.39
CA LEU A 158 1.98 4.60 -17.39
C LEU A 158 0.45 4.63 -17.51
N GLY A 159 -0.15 5.79 -17.28
CA GLY A 159 -1.56 6.04 -17.58
C GLY A 159 -1.84 6.18 -19.07
N ASN A 160 -3.12 6.14 -19.42
CA ASN A 160 -3.61 6.28 -20.79
C ASN A 160 -4.22 7.67 -21.10
N GLY A 161 -4.11 8.63 -20.14
CA GLY A 161 -4.60 10.00 -20.28
C GLY A 161 -6.12 10.16 -20.18
N ASP A 162 -6.87 9.13 -19.81
CA ASP A 162 -8.32 9.19 -19.62
C ASP A 162 -8.73 9.95 -18.34
N LYS A 163 -10.04 10.03 -18.07
CA LYS A 163 -10.60 10.82 -16.96
C LYS A 163 -10.02 10.46 -15.59
N GLN A 164 -9.74 9.20 -15.32
CA GLN A 164 -9.20 8.79 -14.02
C GLN A 164 -7.78 9.30 -13.81
N TYR A 165 -6.94 9.27 -14.84
CA TYR A 165 -5.58 9.82 -14.78
C TYR A 165 -5.56 11.35 -14.75
N GLN A 166 -6.47 12.01 -15.48
CA GLN A 166 -6.67 13.46 -15.39
C GLN A 166 -7.03 13.86 -13.95
N GLN A 167 -7.95 13.15 -13.30
CA GLN A 167 -8.31 13.38 -11.89
C GLN A 167 -7.14 13.15 -10.93
N ILE A 168 -6.33 12.12 -11.16
CA ILE A 168 -5.14 11.85 -10.34
C ILE A 168 -4.12 12.98 -10.48
N VAL A 169 -3.84 13.44 -11.70
CA VAL A 169 -2.94 14.57 -11.96
C VAL A 169 -3.46 15.81 -11.23
N ASP A 170 -4.75 16.13 -11.35
CA ASP A 170 -5.36 17.28 -10.67
C ASP A 170 -5.24 17.16 -9.14
N LEU A 171 -5.50 15.98 -8.56
CA LEU A 171 -5.35 15.74 -7.13
C LEU A 171 -3.91 15.93 -6.66
N LEU A 172 -2.93 15.44 -7.40
CA LEU A 172 -1.51 15.60 -7.09
C LEU A 172 -1.06 17.05 -7.18
N ILE A 173 -1.49 17.78 -8.22
CA ILE A 173 -1.22 19.21 -8.38
C ILE A 173 -1.83 20.00 -7.22
N GLN A 174 -3.09 19.76 -6.86
CA GLN A 174 -3.76 20.41 -5.74
C GLN A 174 -3.10 20.11 -4.40
N ALA A 175 -2.48 18.93 -4.26
CA ALA A 175 -1.71 18.54 -3.09
C ALA A 175 -0.29 19.12 -3.07
N GLY A 176 0.09 19.94 -4.06
CA GLY A 176 1.38 20.62 -4.12
C GLY A 176 2.49 19.81 -4.78
N ALA A 177 2.16 18.86 -5.67
CA ALA A 177 3.18 18.16 -6.46
C ALA A 177 4.05 19.16 -7.25
N ASN A 178 5.36 18.94 -7.26
CA ASN A 178 6.28 19.71 -8.07
C ASN A 178 6.16 19.32 -9.55
N VAL A 179 5.40 20.11 -10.30
CA VAL A 179 5.11 19.88 -11.73
C VAL A 179 6.35 20.00 -12.66
N ASN A 180 7.48 20.47 -12.12
CA ASN A 180 8.75 20.60 -12.83
C ASN A 180 9.80 19.55 -12.40
N LEU A 181 9.44 18.60 -11.51
CA LEU A 181 10.36 17.56 -11.08
C LEU A 181 10.50 16.52 -12.20
N ALA A 182 11.62 16.63 -12.93
CA ALA A 182 11.94 15.77 -14.05
C ALA A 182 12.36 14.36 -13.61
N ASP A 183 12.27 13.39 -14.52
CA ASP A 183 12.84 12.06 -14.37
C ASP A 183 14.38 12.08 -14.45
N ARG A 184 15.02 10.89 -14.43
CA ARG A 184 16.49 10.76 -14.50
C ARG A 184 17.10 11.22 -15.81
N GLU A 185 16.31 11.19 -16.88
CA GLU A 185 16.70 11.64 -18.22
C GLU A 185 16.51 13.16 -18.39
N GLY A 186 16.02 13.84 -17.34
CA GLY A 186 15.74 15.27 -17.37
C GLY A 186 14.45 15.65 -18.08
N VAL A 187 13.56 14.68 -18.35
CA VAL A 187 12.28 14.92 -19.01
C VAL A 187 11.23 15.31 -17.99
N THR A 188 10.58 16.47 -18.19
CA THR A 188 9.58 16.99 -17.26
C THR A 188 8.21 16.32 -17.44
N PRO A 189 7.32 16.36 -16.41
CA PRO A 189 5.93 15.92 -16.54
C PRO A 189 5.21 16.54 -17.75
N LEU A 190 5.45 17.84 -18.02
CA LEU A 190 4.88 18.53 -19.15
C LEU A 190 5.36 17.94 -20.49
N ALA A 191 6.66 17.72 -20.65
CA ALA A 191 7.21 17.13 -21.86
C ALA A 191 6.67 15.70 -22.10
N HIS A 192 6.51 14.90 -21.07
CA HIS A 192 5.87 13.58 -21.17
C HIS A 192 4.41 13.65 -21.59
N ALA A 193 3.62 14.60 -21.04
CA ALA A 193 2.22 14.79 -21.39
C ALA A 193 2.07 15.23 -22.87
N GLN A 194 2.94 16.14 -23.33
CA GLN A 194 2.99 16.61 -24.71
C GLN A 194 3.33 15.50 -25.70
N ALA A 195 4.37 14.72 -25.40
CA ALA A 195 4.79 13.60 -26.25
C ALA A 195 3.69 12.54 -26.42
N ARG A 196 2.80 12.39 -25.43
CA ARG A 196 1.66 11.47 -25.45
C ARG A 196 0.37 12.09 -26.02
N GLY A 197 0.37 13.39 -26.29
CA GLY A 197 -0.81 14.12 -26.76
C GLY A 197 -1.93 14.26 -25.72
N TYR A 198 -1.59 14.21 -24.40
CA TYR A 198 -2.56 14.31 -23.31
C TYR A 198 -2.94 15.76 -23.02
N LYS A 199 -3.70 16.38 -23.93
CA LYS A 199 -4.00 17.82 -23.92
C LYS A 199 -4.63 18.33 -22.62
N THR A 200 -5.51 17.56 -21.99
CA THR A 200 -6.12 17.94 -20.70
C THR A 200 -5.07 18.00 -19.60
N ILE A 201 -4.19 16.98 -19.53
CA ILE A 201 -3.10 16.92 -18.54
C ILE A 201 -2.08 18.02 -18.82
N GLU A 202 -1.70 18.26 -20.09
CA GLU A 202 -0.83 19.36 -20.51
C GLU A 202 -1.35 20.71 -20.00
N ASN A 203 -2.65 21.00 -20.24
CA ASN A 203 -3.26 22.25 -19.79
C ASN A 203 -3.26 22.39 -18.26
N ALA A 204 -3.54 21.29 -17.52
CA ALA A 204 -3.49 21.29 -16.04
C ALA A 204 -2.08 21.59 -15.53
N LEU A 205 -1.06 20.98 -16.13
CA LEU A 205 0.35 21.21 -15.77
C LEU A 205 0.78 22.66 -16.06
N LEU A 206 0.44 23.20 -17.24
CA LEU A 206 0.72 24.59 -17.60
C LEU A 206 0.05 25.58 -16.64
N ALA A 207 -1.23 25.35 -16.32
CA ALA A 207 -1.95 26.16 -15.35
C ALA A 207 -1.31 26.14 -13.94
N ALA A 208 -0.63 25.05 -13.59
CA ALA A 208 0.12 24.88 -12.36
C ALA A 208 1.57 25.41 -12.41
N GLY A 209 1.98 26.03 -13.54
CA GLY A 209 3.31 26.63 -13.70
C GLY A 209 4.40 25.69 -14.20
N ALA A 210 4.04 24.61 -14.88
CA ALA A 210 5.00 23.74 -15.55
C ALA A 210 5.71 24.49 -16.71
N LYS A 211 7.01 24.16 -16.89
CA LYS A 211 7.89 24.77 -17.89
C LYS A 211 8.49 23.72 -18.82
#